data_5e122f9e746adc7f70561dcdfa05ac98
#
_entry.id   5e122f9e746adc7f70561dcdfa05ac98
#
_cell.length_a   1.000
_cell.length_b   1.000
_cell.length_c   1.000
_cell.angle_alpha   90.00
_cell.angle_beta   90.00
_cell.angle_gamma   90.00
#
_symmetry.space_group_name_H-M   'P 1'
#
loop_
_entity.id
_entity.type
_entity.pdbx_description
1 polymer ?
#
loop_
_entity_poly.entity_id
_entity_poly.type
_entity_poly.pdbx_seq_one_letter_code
_entity_poly.pdbx_strand_id
1 'polypeptide(L)'
;MVVNNDRCPNWAEKALQGLTFWIGHRHSLYPKYPLGESALVAEICNLIFANLHPDEVLLCEKQYSRLMPAGQCPHGVQARADIVVITGLSYAEADSRQSLAGNLLAVIEIKRASAPKNQIDEDLKRLAELKRCNPKARALLFVIAEARLPRRFVTAEGKAILGKQNIPRHEGHFRVRRVCKAAASFSGKKSAHYACIIEVFSGSTPNNSPKRTRKRSRVT
;
A
#
# COMPACT_ATOMS: atom_id res chain seq x y z
N MET A 1 -14.06 -15.52 -14.44
CA MET A 1 -12.60 -15.52 -14.35
C MET A 1 -12.21 -15.37 -12.89
N VAL A 2 -11.57 -16.38 -12.29
CA VAL A 2 -11.01 -16.25 -10.94
C VAL A 2 -9.76 -15.38 -11.08
N VAL A 3 -9.88 -14.12 -10.68
CA VAL A 3 -8.71 -13.21 -10.60
C VAL A 3 -7.78 -13.82 -9.56
N ASN A 4 -6.62 -14.26 -10.00
CA ASN A 4 -5.57 -14.80 -9.11
C ASN A 4 -5.06 -13.65 -8.23
N ASN A 5 -5.68 -13.48 -7.06
CA ASN A 5 -5.53 -12.34 -6.15
C ASN A 5 -4.15 -12.32 -5.45
N ASP A 6 -3.26 -13.24 -5.83
CA ASP A 6 -1.95 -13.41 -5.19
C ASP A 6 -0.83 -12.57 -5.86
N ARG A 7 -1.07 -12.03 -7.05
CA ARG A 7 -0.11 -11.16 -7.75
C ARG A 7 -0.37 -9.69 -7.45
N CYS A 8 0.69 -8.90 -7.41
CA CYS A 8 0.58 -7.45 -7.35
C CYS A 8 -0.14 -6.93 -8.61
N PRO A 9 -0.96 -5.86 -8.54
CA PRO A 9 -1.55 -5.26 -9.73
C PRO A 9 -0.47 -4.83 -10.73
N ASN A 10 -0.68 -5.12 -12.00
CA ASN A 10 0.31 -4.83 -13.06
C ASN A 10 0.65 -3.34 -13.14
N TRP A 11 -0.35 -2.47 -12.99
CA TRP A 11 -0.14 -1.01 -12.96
C TRP A 11 0.76 -0.60 -11.78
N ALA A 12 0.64 -1.24 -10.61
CA ALA A 12 1.47 -0.94 -9.44
C ALA A 12 2.93 -1.40 -9.67
N GLU A 13 3.14 -2.58 -10.27
CA GLU A 13 4.49 -3.06 -10.57
C GLU A 13 5.19 -2.17 -11.61
N LYS A 14 4.48 -1.76 -12.66
CA LYS A 14 5.02 -0.85 -13.68
C LYS A 14 5.34 0.53 -13.09
N ALA A 15 4.43 1.08 -12.27
CA ALA A 15 4.66 2.35 -11.60
C ALA A 15 5.90 2.27 -10.69
N LEU A 16 6.08 1.18 -9.95
CA LEU A 16 7.26 0.99 -9.10
C LEU A 16 8.57 0.96 -9.90
N GLN A 17 8.58 0.29 -11.05
CA GLN A 17 9.75 0.23 -11.94
C GLN A 17 10.10 1.62 -12.48
N GLY A 18 9.10 2.35 -13.00
CA GLY A 18 9.26 3.72 -13.48
C GLY A 18 9.77 4.66 -12.40
N LEU A 19 9.17 4.58 -11.21
CA LEU A 19 9.56 5.38 -10.05
C LEU A 19 11.02 5.13 -9.65
N THR A 20 11.44 3.88 -9.61
CA THR A 20 12.81 3.53 -9.21
C THR A 20 13.84 4.11 -10.20
N PHE A 21 13.54 4.02 -11.50
CA PHE A 21 14.37 4.63 -12.54
C PHE A 21 14.41 6.17 -12.40
N TRP A 22 13.26 6.78 -12.25
CA TRP A 22 13.13 8.24 -12.09
C TRP A 22 13.91 8.76 -10.87
N ILE A 23 13.82 8.07 -9.72
CA ILE A 23 14.58 8.43 -8.51
C ILE A 23 16.08 8.35 -8.78
N GLY A 24 16.56 7.29 -9.44
CA GLY A 24 17.97 7.13 -9.77
C GLY A 24 18.47 8.24 -10.68
N HIS A 25 17.72 8.55 -11.74
CA HIS A 25 18.03 9.64 -12.66
C HIS A 25 18.05 10.99 -11.97
N ARG A 26 16.99 11.32 -11.23
CA ARG A 26 16.91 12.58 -10.50
C ARG A 26 18.03 12.74 -9.47
N HIS A 27 18.35 11.67 -8.74
CA HIS A 27 19.45 11.72 -7.76
C HIS A 27 20.81 11.95 -8.43
N SER A 28 21.00 11.50 -9.66
CA SER A 28 22.24 11.79 -10.42
C SER A 28 22.37 13.27 -10.74
N LEU A 29 21.26 13.94 -11.01
CA LEU A 29 21.24 15.39 -11.31
C LEU A 29 21.30 16.26 -10.02
N TYR A 30 20.63 15.82 -8.97
CA TYR A 30 20.44 16.60 -7.73
C TYR A 30 20.76 15.79 -6.46
N PRO A 31 22.02 15.33 -6.28
CA PRO A 31 22.36 14.39 -5.18
C PRO A 31 22.25 15.01 -3.78
N LYS A 32 22.26 16.35 -3.68
CA LYS A 32 22.16 17.06 -2.39
C LYS A 32 20.71 17.44 -2.02
N TYR A 33 19.77 17.26 -2.93
CA TYR A 33 18.37 17.66 -2.75
C TYR A 33 17.47 16.42 -2.77
N PRO A 34 17.27 15.77 -1.62
CA PRO A 34 16.39 14.62 -1.54
C PRO A 34 14.95 15.02 -1.88
N LEU A 35 14.21 14.07 -2.48
CA LEU A 35 12.82 14.29 -2.83
C LEU A 35 11.93 14.46 -1.60
N GLY A 36 11.05 15.47 -1.63
CA GLY A 36 9.94 15.57 -0.69
C GLY A 36 8.90 14.47 -0.94
N GLU A 37 8.10 14.13 0.07
CA GLU A 37 7.05 13.10 -0.04
C GLU A 37 6.01 13.49 -1.09
N SER A 38 5.61 14.77 -1.14
CA SER A 38 4.66 15.28 -2.16
C SER A 38 5.14 15.11 -3.60
N ALA A 39 6.45 15.29 -3.86
CA ALA A 39 7.01 15.06 -5.19
C ALA A 39 6.97 13.55 -5.57
N LEU A 40 7.19 12.66 -4.60
CA LEU A 40 7.04 11.22 -4.79
C LEU A 40 5.59 10.85 -5.07
N VAL A 41 4.63 11.40 -4.33
CA VAL A 41 3.19 11.19 -4.57
C VAL A 41 2.81 11.61 -5.98
N ALA A 42 3.20 12.81 -6.40
CA ALA A 42 2.88 13.32 -7.74
C ALA A 42 3.42 12.42 -8.85
N GLU A 43 4.68 11.99 -8.75
CA GLU A 43 5.29 11.10 -9.76
C GLU A 43 4.64 9.72 -9.77
N ILE A 44 4.34 9.15 -8.60
CA ILE A 44 3.64 7.87 -8.50
C ILE A 44 2.24 7.97 -9.10
N CYS A 45 1.50 9.07 -8.88
CA CYS A 45 0.21 9.33 -9.52
C CYS A 45 0.32 9.27 -11.04
N ASN A 46 1.30 9.98 -11.63
CA ASN A 46 1.53 9.97 -13.07
C ASN A 46 1.80 8.55 -13.60
N LEU A 47 2.68 7.83 -12.92
CA LEU A 47 3.08 6.47 -13.32
C LEU A 47 1.93 5.45 -13.17
N ILE A 48 1.13 5.57 -12.13
CA ILE A 48 -0.06 4.71 -11.95
C ILE A 48 -1.08 5.06 -13.04
N PHE A 49 -1.44 6.33 -13.19
CA PHE A 49 -2.43 6.80 -14.16
C PHE A 49 -2.12 6.31 -15.59
N ALA A 50 -0.86 6.39 -15.99
CA ALA A 50 -0.40 5.94 -17.32
C ALA A 50 -0.55 4.41 -17.53
N ASN A 51 -0.86 3.65 -16.50
CA ASN A 51 -0.96 2.18 -16.54
C ASN A 51 -2.29 1.63 -16.04
N LEU A 52 -3.25 2.50 -15.65
CA LEU A 52 -4.60 2.10 -15.26
C LEU A 52 -5.41 1.60 -16.46
N HIS A 53 -6.40 0.75 -16.18
CA HIS A 53 -7.43 0.42 -17.17
C HIS A 53 -8.34 1.64 -17.39
N PRO A 54 -8.93 1.82 -18.58
CA PRO A 54 -9.85 2.94 -18.87
C PRO A 54 -11.03 3.06 -17.90
N ASP A 55 -11.48 1.96 -17.29
CA ASP A 55 -12.57 1.92 -16.32
C ASP A 55 -12.13 2.22 -14.88
N GLU A 56 -10.84 2.45 -14.68
CA GLU A 56 -10.27 2.73 -13.37
C GLU A 56 -9.97 4.22 -13.24
N VAL A 57 -10.26 4.78 -12.07
CA VAL A 57 -10.04 6.21 -11.76
C VAL A 57 -9.09 6.32 -10.59
N LEU A 58 -8.09 7.21 -10.74
CA LEU A 58 -7.16 7.56 -9.69
C LEU A 58 -7.63 8.83 -8.99
N LEU A 59 -7.67 8.79 -7.66
CA LEU A 59 -8.00 9.91 -6.80
C LEU A 59 -6.87 10.11 -5.79
N CYS A 60 -6.58 11.37 -5.45
CA CYS A 60 -5.58 11.72 -4.44
C CYS A 60 -6.24 12.27 -3.17
N GLU A 61 -5.55 12.12 -2.02
CA GLU A 61 -5.89 12.76 -0.76
C GLU A 61 -7.34 12.52 -0.29
N LYS A 62 -7.87 11.30 -0.48
CA LYS A 62 -9.24 10.98 -0.06
C LYS A 62 -9.29 10.55 1.41
N GLN A 63 -10.22 11.13 2.15
CA GLN A 63 -10.43 10.81 3.56
C GLN A 63 -10.77 9.33 3.77
N TYR A 64 -10.17 8.69 4.77
CA TYR A 64 -10.45 7.29 5.12
C TYR A 64 -11.93 7.06 5.46
N SER A 65 -12.62 8.06 6.02
CA SER A 65 -14.05 7.98 6.28
C SER A 65 -14.90 7.77 5.03
N ARG A 66 -14.42 8.19 3.84
CA ARG A 66 -15.09 7.93 2.56
C ARG A 66 -14.75 6.56 1.98
N LEU A 67 -13.65 5.95 2.42
CA LEU A 67 -13.13 4.68 1.92
C LEU A 67 -13.62 3.48 2.73
N MET A 68 -14.18 3.73 3.91
CA MET A 68 -14.70 2.71 4.81
C MET A 68 -16.23 2.82 4.92
N PRO A 69 -16.93 1.73 5.27
CA PRO A 69 -18.35 1.79 5.57
C PRO A 69 -18.64 2.79 6.69
N ALA A 70 -19.79 3.44 6.66
CA ALA A 70 -20.18 4.44 7.63
C ALA A 70 -20.05 3.90 9.08
N GLY A 71 -19.48 4.71 9.97
CA GLY A 71 -19.25 4.36 11.37
C GLY A 71 -18.12 3.36 11.65
N GLN A 72 -17.40 2.87 10.62
CA GLN A 72 -16.32 1.90 10.80
C GLN A 72 -14.91 2.48 10.70
N CYS A 73 -14.77 3.79 10.51
CA CYS A 73 -13.46 4.44 10.41
C CYS A 73 -12.93 4.75 11.82
N PRO A 74 -11.89 4.05 12.32
CA PRO A 74 -11.31 4.31 13.64
C PRO A 74 -10.32 5.49 13.62
N HIS A 75 -10.06 6.05 12.44
CA HIS A 75 -9.07 7.12 12.26
C HIS A 75 -9.73 8.48 12.40
N GLY A 76 -8.94 9.47 12.82
CA GLY A 76 -9.43 10.85 12.91
C GLY A 76 -10.02 11.35 11.58
N VAL A 77 -10.99 12.25 11.64
CA VAL A 77 -11.72 12.80 10.49
C VAL A 77 -10.82 13.35 9.39
N GLN A 78 -9.60 13.76 9.76
CA GLN A 78 -8.62 14.35 8.83
C GLN A 78 -7.67 13.33 8.19
N ALA A 79 -7.71 12.05 8.60
CA ALA A 79 -6.84 11.05 8.01
C ALA A 79 -7.20 10.82 6.52
N ARG A 80 -6.20 10.95 5.65
CA ARG A 80 -6.34 10.80 4.20
C ARG A 80 -5.38 9.77 3.68
N ALA A 81 -5.81 9.04 2.67
CA ALA A 81 -4.94 8.17 1.89
C ALA A 81 -4.28 8.97 0.77
N ASP A 82 -3.02 8.74 0.51
CA ASP A 82 -2.26 9.47 -0.52
C ASP A 82 -2.87 9.23 -1.91
N ILE A 83 -3.13 7.96 -2.26
CA ILE A 83 -3.71 7.58 -3.55
C ILE A 83 -4.78 6.51 -3.37
N VAL A 84 -5.86 6.65 -4.11
CA VAL A 84 -6.98 5.71 -4.17
C VAL A 84 -7.27 5.35 -5.62
N VAL A 85 -7.43 4.06 -5.91
CA VAL A 85 -7.88 3.58 -7.21
C VAL A 85 -9.26 2.95 -7.05
N ILE A 86 -10.20 3.39 -7.86
CA ILE A 86 -11.59 2.93 -7.88
C ILE A 86 -12.00 2.45 -9.28
N THR A 87 -13.11 1.74 -9.35
CA THR A 87 -13.71 1.29 -10.63
C THR A 87 -15.21 1.57 -10.69
N GLY A 88 -15.75 1.61 -11.91
CA GLY A 88 -17.19 1.72 -12.14
C GLY A 88 -17.79 3.09 -11.81
N LEU A 89 -16.98 4.14 -11.73
CA LEU A 89 -17.38 5.54 -11.56
C LEU A 89 -16.51 6.43 -12.44
N SER A 90 -17.08 7.51 -12.96
CA SER A 90 -16.30 8.62 -13.50
C SER A 90 -15.66 9.45 -12.38
N TYR A 91 -14.70 10.30 -12.73
CA TYR A 91 -14.06 11.20 -11.76
C TYR A 91 -15.07 12.12 -11.06
N ALA A 92 -16.00 12.70 -11.83
CA ALA A 92 -17.03 13.61 -11.30
C ALA A 92 -17.98 12.90 -10.32
N GLU A 93 -18.41 11.67 -10.65
CA GLU A 93 -19.25 10.86 -9.76
C GLU A 93 -18.48 10.47 -8.48
N ALA A 94 -17.22 10.09 -8.61
CA ALA A 94 -16.38 9.74 -7.45
C ALA A 94 -16.15 10.93 -6.53
N ASP A 95 -15.97 12.13 -7.08
CA ASP A 95 -15.74 13.33 -6.28
C ASP A 95 -16.98 13.76 -5.49
N SER A 96 -18.17 13.63 -6.08
CA SER A 96 -19.46 13.98 -5.47
C SER A 96 -19.95 12.95 -4.43
N ARG A 97 -19.53 11.68 -4.50
CA ARG A 97 -20.01 10.62 -3.60
C ARG A 97 -19.49 10.77 -2.18
N GLN A 98 -20.38 10.58 -1.21
CA GLN A 98 -20.00 10.52 0.20
C GLN A 98 -19.20 9.27 0.57
N SER A 99 -19.45 8.13 -0.08
CA SER A 99 -18.75 6.88 0.17
C SER A 99 -18.26 6.25 -1.14
N LEU A 100 -17.01 5.79 -1.14
CA LEU A 100 -16.34 5.08 -2.23
C LEU A 100 -16.10 3.60 -1.91
N ALA A 101 -16.51 3.14 -0.71
CA ALA A 101 -16.19 1.79 -0.22
C ALA A 101 -16.61 0.66 -1.19
N GLY A 102 -17.75 0.80 -1.89
CA GLY A 102 -18.24 -0.20 -2.84
C GLY A 102 -17.47 -0.28 -4.16
N ASN A 103 -16.71 0.76 -4.51
CA ASN A 103 -16.00 0.88 -5.79
C ASN A 103 -14.47 0.75 -5.62
N LEU A 104 -14.01 0.52 -4.40
CA LEU A 104 -12.60 0.57 -4.04
C LEU A 104 -11.82 -0.62 -4.59
N LEU A 105 -10.83 -0.37 -5.43
CA LEU A 105 -9.88 -1.37 -5.93
C LEU A 105 -8.60 -1.39 -5.08
N ALA A 106 -8.03 -0.21 -4.82
CA ALA A 106 -6.81 -0.11 -4.04
C ALA A 106 -6.72 1.19 -3.25
N VAL A 107 -6.05 1.13 -2.12
CA VAL A 107 -5.59 2.29 -1.35
C VAL A 107 -4.08 2.19 -1.19
N ILE A 108 -3.39 3.29 -1.40
CA ILE A 108 -1.94 3.36 -1.39
C ILE A 108 -1.50 4.48 -0.47
N GLU A 109 -0.63 4.15 0.47
CA GLU A 109 0.15 5.10 1.25
C GLU A 109 1.58 5.14 0.70
N ILE A 110 2.21 6.31 0.75
CA ILE A 110 3.57 6.51 0.26
C ILE A 110 4.45 7.00 1.39
N LYS A 111 5.58 6.33 1.60
CA LYS A 111 6.53 6.73 2.63
C LYS A 111 7.98 6.65 2.15
N ARG A 112 8.77 7.60 2.63
CA ARG A 112 10.22 7.47 2.53
C ARG A 112 10.72 6.47 3.56
N ALA A 113 11.69 5.65 3.20
CA ALA A 113 12.33 4.72 4.14
C ALA A 113 13.08 5.42 5.27
N SER A 114 13.29 6.74 5.14
CA SER A 114 13.85 7.61 6.20
C SER A 114 12.81 8.13 7.18
N ALA A 115 11.53 7.95 6.91
CA ALA A 115 10.47 8.35 7.84
C ALA A 115 10.64 7.61 9.19
N PRO A 116 10.24 8.23 10.30
CA PRO A 116 10.23 7.59 11.59
C PRO A 116 9.45 6.26 11.55
N LYS A 117 9.99 5.23 12.22
CA LYS A 117 9.40 3.89 12.20
C LYS A 117 7.93 3.87 12.63
N ASN A 118 7.58 4.68 13.62
CA ASN A 118 6.20 4.80 14.11
C ASN A 118 5.26 5.34 13.04
N GLN A 119 5.67 6.25 12.17
CA GLN A 119 4.83 6.75 11.08
C GLN A 119 4.52 5.65 10.07
N ILE A 120 5.54 4.85 9.70
CA ILE A 120 5.33 3.68 8.83
C ILE A 120 4.41 2.66 9.50
N ASP A 121 4.55 2.45 10.81
CA ASP A 121 3.69 1.52 11.56
C ASP A 121 2.24 2.01 11.62
N GLU A 122 2.00 3.31 11.76
CA GLU A 122 0.65 3.88 11.73
C GLU A 122 -0.02 3.73 10.36
N ASP A 123 0.72 3.92 9.26
CA ASP A 123 0.18 3.68 7.92
C ASP A 123 -0.16 2.20 7.70
N LEU A 124 0.71 1.29 8.15
CA LEU A 124 0.43 -0.14 8.10
C LEU A 124 -0.83 -0.51 8.89
N LYS A 125 -1.06 0.09 10.07
CA LYS A 125 -2.28 -0.12 10.87
C LYS A 125 -3.52 0.42 10.14
N ARG A 126 -3.46 1.65 9.60
CA ARG A 126 -4.57 2.24 8.84
C ARG A 126 -4.96 1.36 7.65
N LEU A 127 -3.97 0.89 6.90
CA LEU A 127 -4.17 -0.01 5.77
C LEU A 127 -4.76 -1.37 6.20
N ALA A 128 -4.36 -1.91 7.35
CA ALA A 128 -4.90 -3.16 7.89
C ALA A 128 -6.37 -3.00 8.33
N GLU A 129 -6.73 -1.88 8.96
CA GLU A 129 -8.11 -1.56 9.30
C GLU A 129 -8.97 -1.36 8.05
N LEU A 130 -8.47 -0.63 7.05
CA LEU A 130 -9.14 -0.52 5.76
C LEU A 130 -9.38 -1.90 5.15
N LYS A 131 -8.38 -2.77 5.16
CA LYS A 131 -8.47 -4.13 4.62
C LYS A 131 -9.48 -4.99 5.36
N ARG A 132 -9.65 -4.78 6.66
CA ARG A 132 -10.68 -5.44 7.48
C ARG A 132 -12.09 -5.02 7.04
N CYS A 133 -12.29 -3.73 6.76
CA CYS A 133 -13.58 -3.18 6.32
C CYS A 133 -13.86 -3.44 4.83
N ASN A 134 -12.82 -3.52 4.00
CA ASN A 134 -12.90 -3.72 2.55
C ASN A 134 -12.00 -4.90 2.13
N PRO A 135 -12.42 -6.15 2.37
CA PRO A 135 -11.57 -7.33 2.11
C PRO A 135 -11.17 -7.50 0.64
N LYS A 136 -11.95 -6.95 -0.29
CA LYS A 136 -11.67 -7.03 -1.74
C LYS A 136 -10.65 -6.00 -2.19
N ALA A 137 -10.58 -4.83 -1.55
CA ALA A 137 -9.65 -3.77 -1.92
C ALA A 137 -8.20 -4.17 -1.60
N ARG A 138 -7.27 -3.71 -2.42
CA ARG A 138 -5.83 -3.85 -2.15
C ARG A 138 -5.40 -2.73 -1.20
N ALA A 139 -4.66 -3.07 -0.17
CA ALA A 139 -4.09 -2.12 0.77
C ALA A 139 -2.57 -2.13 0.60
N LEU A 140 -2.00 -1.08 0.03
CA LEU A 140 -0.62 -1.03 -0.41
C LEU A 140 0.13 0.10 0.28
N LEU A 141 1.37 -0.17 0.70
CA LEU A 141 2.31 0.83 1.14
C LEU A 141 3.50 0.83 0.17
N PHE A 142 3.79 1.98 -0.44
CA PHE A 142 4.98 2.19 -1.24
C PHE A 142 6.08 2.80 -0.38
N VAL A 143 7.21 2.12 -0.27
CA VAL A 143 8.35 2.61 0.51
C VAL A 143 9.50 2.92 -0.43
N ILE A 144 9.98 4.16 -0.38
CA ILE A 144 11.01 4.69 -1.25
C ILE A 144 12.28 4.99 -0.44
N ALA A 145 13.41 4.52 -0.93
CA ALA A 145 14.71 4.72 -0.31
C ALA A 145 15.73 5.26 -1.32
N GLU A 146 16.13 6.51 -1.15
CA GLU A 146 17.18 7.15 -1.93
C GLU A 146 18.54 6.83 -1.34
N ALA A 147 19.44 6.28 -2.16
CA ALA A 147 20.84 5.99 -1.80
C ALA A 147 21.03 5.22 -0.47
N ARG A 148 20.06 4.38 -0.11
CA ARG A 148 20.09 3.59 1.14
C ARG A 148 19.27 2.32 1.02
N LEU A 149 19.66 1.30 1.79
CA LEU A 149 18.94 0.05 1.89
C LEU A 149 17.77 0.17 2.89
N PRO A 150 16.52 -0.07 2.49
CA PRO A 150 15.37 -0.10 3.42
C PRO A 150 15.30 -1.44 4.17
N ARG A 151 16.17 -1.63 5.16
CA ARG A 151 16.44 -2.90 5.86
C ARG A 151 15.23 -3.58 6.48
N ARG A 152 14.14 -2.87 6.67
CA ARG A 152 12.88 -3.45 7.16
C ARG A 152 12.19 -4.32 6.11
N PHE A 153 12.43 -4.03 4.82
CA PHE A 153 11.70 -4.64 3.70
C PHE A 153 12.61 -5.38 2.73
N VAL A 154 13.91 -5.11 2.80
CA VAL A 154 14.92 -5.58 1.84
C VAL A 154 16.09 -6.22 2.59
N THR A 155 16.51 -7.40 2.13
CA THR A 155 17.67 -8.10 2.67
C THR A 155 18.99 -7.37 2.34
N ALA A 156 20.10 -7.79 2.95
CA ALA A 156 21.42 -7.21 2.67
C ALA A 156 21.81 -7.33 1.18
N GLU A 157 21.33 -8.37 0.50
CA GLU A 157 21.57 -8.65 -0.93
C GLU A 157 20.64 -7.85 -1.86
N GLY A 158 19.77 -6.99 -1.31
CA GLY A 158 18.86 -6.17 -2.10
C GLY A 158 17.61 -6.90 -2.58
N LYS A 159 17.23 -8.03 -1.98
CA LYS A 159 16.04 -8.81 -2.30
C LYS A 159 14.91 -8.51 -1.32
N ALA A 160 13.66 -8.77 -1.71
CA ALA A 160 12.51 -8.66 -0.82
C ALA A 160 12.66 -9.60 0.39
N ILE A 161 12.33 -9.13 1.59
CA ILE A 161 12.18 -10.01 2.75
C ILE A 161 10.87 -10.78 2.55
N LEU A 162 10.99 -12.09 2.37
CA LEU A 162 9.85 -12.97 2.08
C LEU A 162 9.06 -13.31 3.35
N GLY A 163 7.81 -13.72 3.13
CA GLY A 163 6.94 -14.21 4.19
C GLY A 163 6.06 -13.14 4.83
N LYS A 164 5.29 -13.60 5.81
CA LYS A 164 4.37 -12.78 6.60
C LYS A 164 5.15 -12.04 7.68
N GLN A 165 4.94 -10.75 7.79
CA GLN A 165 5.54 -9.91 8.83
C GLN A 165 4.40 -9.25 9.65
N ASN A 166 4.52 -9.27 10.97
CA ASN A 166 3.51 -8.70 11.85
C ASN A 166 3.61 -7.17 11.92
N ILE A 167 2.46 -6.51 11.99
CA ILE A 167 2.38 -5.09 12.29
C ILE A 167 2.50 -4.92 13.81
N PRO A 168 3.42 -4.07 14.31
CA PRO A 168 3.59 -3.89 15.74
C PRO A 168 2.31 -3.42 16.44
N ARG A 169 1.91 -4.11 17.52
CA ARG A 169 0.72 -3.82 18.32
C ARG A 169 -0.58 -3.79 17.49
N HIS A 170 -0.68 -4.67 16.49
CA HIS A 170 -1.86 -4.80 15.65
C HIS A 170 -1.98 -6.26 15.16
N GLU A 171 -3.20 -6.76 14.98
CA GLU A 171 -3.45 -8.15 14.52
C GLU A 171 -3.14 -8.35 13.03
N GLY A 172 -3.12 -7.27 12.26
CA GLY A 172 -2.80 -7.29 10.84
C GLY A 172 -1.34 -7.68 10.57
N HIS A 173 -1.09 -8.00 9.33
CA HIS A 173 0.25 -8.35 8.85
C HIS A 173 0.49 -7.77 7.46
N PHE A 174 1.74 -7.81 7.02
CA PHE A 174 2.10 -7.37 5.69
C PHE A 174 3.07 -8.35 5.02
N ARG A 175 3.18 -8.24 3.70
CA ARG A 175 4.17 -8.94 2.86
C ARG A 175 4.81 -7.97 1.90
N VAL A 176 6.12 -8.09 1.69
CA VAL A 176 6.80 -7.37 0.61
C VAL A 176 6.50 -8.11 -0.69
N ARG A 177 5.80 -7.45 -1.60
CA ARG A 177 5.37 -8.03 -2.88
C ARG A 177 6.40 -7.83 -3.98
N ARG A 178 7.00 -6.64 -4.01
CA ARG A 178 7.97 -6.28 -5.04
C ARG A 178 9.03 -5.36 -4.47
N VAL A 179 10.24 -5.53 -4.95
CA VAL A 179 11.36 -4.61 -4.74
C VAL A 179 11.96 -4.31 -6.10
N CYS A 180 12.04 -3.04 -6.43
CA CYS A 180 12.80 -2.55 -7.58
C CYS A 180 14.03 -1.81 -7.08
N LYS A 181 15.13 -1.93 -7.84
CA LYS A 181 16.42 -1.35 -7.49
C LYS A 181 16.98 -0.62 -8.72
N ALA A 182 17.30 0.66 -8.56
CA ALA A 182 18.10 1.37 -9.54
C ALA A 182 19.59 1.26 -9.18
N ALA A 183 20.40 0.94 -10.17
CA ALA A 183 21.83 0.81 -9.98
C ALA A 183 22.47 2.16 -9.64
N ALA A 184 23.53 2.12 -8.86
CA ALA A 184 24.29 3.31 -8.45
C ALA A 184 24.99 4.05 -9.63
N SER A 185 25.01 3.46 -10.81
CA SER A 185 25.60 4.05 -12.03
C SER A 185 25.03 5.41 -12.39
N PHE A 186 23.78 5.68 -12.06
CA PHE A 186 23.17 7.00 -12.30
C PHE A 186 23.73 8.12 -11.41
N SER A 187 24.26 7.78 -10.26
CA SER A 187 24.75 8.79 -9.30
C SER A 187 26.27 8.80 -9.16
N GLY A 188 26.98 7.89 -9.81
CA GLY A 188 28.40 7.65 -9.58
C GLY A 188 28.74 7.17 -8.16
N LYS A 189 27.73 6.86 -7.34
CA LYS A 189 27.85 6.37 -5.95
C LYS A 189 27.64 4.87 -5.89
N LYS A 190 28.24 4.22 -4.89
CA LYS A 190 28.09 2.78 -4.65
C LYS A 190 26.73 2.39 -4.00
N SER A 191 25.89 3.35 -3.65
CA SER A 191 24.58 3.11 -3.04
C SER A 191 23.47 3.00 -4.08
N ALA A 192 22.57 2.06 -3.92
CA ALA A 192 21.41 1.89 -4.80
C ALA A 192 20.18 2.63 -4.25
N HIS A 193 19.24 2.92 -5.14
CA HIS A 193 17.90 3.43 -4.80
C HIS A 193 16.92 2.26 -4.84
N TYR A 194 15.96 2.26 -3.95
CA TYR A 194 14.97 1.19 -3.85
C TYR A 194 13.57 1.76 -3.84
N ALA A 195 12.66 1.06 -4.48
CA ALA A 195 11.23 1.23 -4.27
C ALA A 195 10.61 -0.14 -3.97
N CYS A 196 9.76 -0.21 -2.96
CA CYS A 196 9.15 -1.44 -2.47
C CYS A 196 7.63 -1.30 -2.47
N ILE A 197 6.91 -2.35 -2.92
CA ILE A 197 5.48 -2.50 -2.68
C ILE A 197 5.30 -3.47 -1.53
N ILE A 198 4.63 -3.00 -0.50
CA ILE A 198 4.22 -3.78 0.66
C ILE A 198 2.69 -3.90 0.61
N GLU A 199 2.18 -5.12 0.63
CA GLU A 199 0.75 -5.37 0.74
C GLU A 199 0.38 -5.72 2.16
N VAL A 200 -0.69 -5.08 2.63
CA VAL A 200 -1.19 -5.18 4.00
C VAL A 200 -2.46 -6.03 4.03
N PHE A 201 -2.57 -6.84 5.07
CA PHE A 201 -3.68 -7.74 5.31
C PHE A 201 -4.24 -7.51 6.70
N SER A 202 -5.55 -7.65 6.85
CA SER A 202 -6.18 -7.68 8.16
C SER A 202 -5.74 -8.92 8.95
N GLY A 203 -5.86 -8.87 10.26
CA GLY A 203 -5.83 -10.07 11.12
C GLY A 203 -6.95 -11.02 10.74
N SER A 204 -6.75 -12.31 10.96
CA SER A 204 -7.84 -13.28 10.86
C SER A 204 -8.90 -12.89 11.89
N THR A 205 -10.11 -12.57 11.47
CA THR A 205 -11.24 -12.52 12.40
C THR A 205 -11.31 -13.90 13.07
N PRO A 206 -11.28 -14.01 14.39
CA PRO A 206 -11.48 -15.30 15.02
C PRO A 206 -12.82 -15.82 14.51
N ASN A 207 -12.79 -16.98 13.85
CA ASN A 207 -13.98 -17.67 13.41
C ASN A 207 -14.88 -17.86 14.65
N ASN A 208 -15.89 -17.03 14.81
CA ASN A 208 -17.01 -17.24 15.71
C ASN A 208 -17.88 -18.36 15.12
N SER A 209 -17.29 -19.52 14.90
CA SER A 209 -18.05 -20.76 14.74
C SER A 209 -18.67 -21.05 16.12
N PRO A 210 -19.99 -21.04 16.25
CA PRO A 210 -20.61 -21.37 17.53
C PRO A 210 -20.14 -22.77 17.89
N LYS A 211 -19.46 -22.90 19.04
CA LYS A 211 -19.08 -24.19 19.61
C LYS A 211 -20.34 -25.01 19.68
N ARG A 212 -20.45 -26.01 18.77
CA ARG A 212 -21.50 -27.01 18.79
C ARG A 212 -21.39 -27.76 20.12
N THR A 213 -22.18 -27.32 21.10
CA THR A 213 -22.37 -28.02 22.38
C THR A 213 -22.92 -29.41 22.06
N ARG A 214 -22.07 -30.43 22.08
CA ARG A 214 -22.47 -31.83 22.04
C ARG A 214 -23.29 -32.12 23.30
N LYS A 215 -24.63 -32.10 23.16
CA LYS A 215 -25.52 -32.66 24.18
C LYS A 215 -25.18 -34.15 24.27
N ARG A 216 -24.55 -34.58 25.37
CA ARG A 216 -24.47 -35.98 25.77
C ARG A 216 -25.88 -36.38 26.17
N SER A 217 -26.57 -37.13 25.34
CA SER A 217 -27.73 -37.90 25.74
C SER A 217 -27.27 -38.96 26.73
N ARG A 218 -27.66 -38.83 27.98
CA ARG A 218 -27.66 -39.95 28.94
C ARG A 218 -28.80 -40.86 28.51
N VAL A 219 -28.46 -42.09 28.13
CA VAL A 219 -29.38 -43.23 28.05
C VAL A 219 -29.39 -43.85 29.46
N THR A 220 -30.52 -43.84 30.07
CA THR A 220 -30.88 -44.66 31.26
C THR A 220 -31.30 -46.05 30.78
#